data_ec7a6080f2b03d92a1851e54de220afc
#
_entry.id   ec7a6080f2b03d92a1851e54de220afc
#
_cell.length_a   1.000
_cell.length_b   1.000
_cell.length_c   1.000
_cell.angle_alpha   90.00
_cell.angle_beta   90.00
_cell.angle_gamma   90.00
#
_symmetry.space_group_name_H-M   'P 1'
#
loop_
_entity.id
_entity.type
_entity.pdbx_description
1 polymer ?
#
loop_
_entity_poly.entity_id
_entity_poly.type
_entity_poly.pdbx_seq_one_letter_code
_entity_poly.pdbx_strand_id
1 'polypeptide(L)'
;MPAEFKAFASALLSSTYNEDLTTASAGLAIVTIDSSLIVQDFGGSDGAFIEQPRMEVALADSLNEISIGGIKVSGFSFGLLLGNEGDDFLEEIGILFGQAFLIILVVLAYIFFIRPRKGFNILKSGRRTFSDLFLSLGAILLSIGWMQGAGTILGPGYLDIIGAPNQVSQIAPIILIGLGVDYAIHFTSRYREEIGSGNTIAGSTTSTLKSVGVALTLATLATIVGFLTNIVSPLPELKDFGILVSTGIFFAFFLVMTFVPAIRTLLDKRAENKNKINNDAFSSSGESVLNKVAASSGIIPKKLKLVALILLFSISGY
;
A
#
# COMPACT_ATOMS: atom_id res chain seq x y z
N MET A 1 -33.98 -13.22 7.82
CA MET A 1 -32.68 -12.59 7.97
C MET A 1 -31.63 -13.67 8.23
N PRO A 2 -30.52 -13.77 7.49
CA PRO A 2 -29.49 -14.76 7.75
C PRO A 2 -28.93 -14.61 9.17
N ALA A 3 -28.50 -15.73 9.79
CA ALA A 3 -28.03 -15.74 11.19
C ALA A 3 -26.82 -14.81 11.41
N GLU A 4 -25.95 -14.72 10.41
CA GLU A 4 -24.77 -13.85 10.42
C GLU A 4 -25.13 -12.37 10.47
N PHE A 5 -26.22 -11.98 9.80
CA PHE A 5 -26.70 -10.60 9.82
C PHE A 5 -27.37 -10.24 11.17
N LYS A 6 -27.95 -11.22 11.86
CA LYS A 6 -28.48 -11.02 13.22
C LYS A 6 -27.37 -10.74 14.22
N ALA A 7 -26.27 -11.49 14.16
CA ALA A 7 -25.12 -11.28 15.04
C ALA A 7 -24.48 -9.90 14.81
N PHE A 8 -24.37 -9.47 13.57
CA PHE A 8 -23.89 -8.14 13.22
C PHE A 8 -24.84 -7.04 13.66
N ALA A 9 -26.14 -7.19 13.42
CA ALA A 9 -27.15 -6.22 13.85
C ALA A 9 -27.21 -6.08 15.38
N SER A 10 -27.05 -7.18 16.14
CA SER A 10 -27.01 -7.12 17.60
C SER A 10 -25.77 -6.40 18.13
N ALA A 11 -24.65 -6.47 17.41
CA ALA A 11 -23.42 -5.74 17.76
C ALA A 11 -23.55 -4.23 17.57
N LEU A 12 -24.48 -3.78 16.74
CA LEU A 12 -24.78 -2.36 16.48
C LEU A 12 -25.77 -1.74 17.46
N LEU A 13 -26.34 -2.56 18.36
CA LEU A 13 -27.27 -2.09 19.37
C LEU A 13 -26.54 -1.76 20.68
N SER A 14 -27.12 -0.85 21.46
CA SER A 14 -26.52 -0.48 22.75
C SER A 14 -26.55 -1.65 23.75
N SER A 15 -25.73 -1.57 24.78
CA SER A 15 -25.65 -2.55 25.87
C SER A 15 -26.99 -2.71 26.65
N THR A 16 -27.96 -1.83 26.39
CA THR A 16 -29.29 -1.89 26.95
C THR A 16 -30.28 -2.70 26.09
N TYR A 17 -29.81 -3.31 25.01
CA TYR A 17 -30.66 -4.15 24.16
C TYR A 17 -31.18 -5.35 24.92
N ASN A 18 -32.51 -5.52 24.83
CA ASN A 18 -33.22 -6.65 25.39
C ASN A 18 -33.91 -7.42 24.26
N GLU A 19 -33.47 -8.66 24.02
CA GLU A 19 -34.01 -9.51 22.95
C GLU A 19 -35.50 -9.86 23.14
N ASP A 20 -35.92 -10.04 24.38
CA ASP A 20 -37.31 -10.41 24.67
C ASP A 20 -38.33 -9.26 24.44
N LEU A 21 -37.86 -8.03 24.66
CA LEU A 21 -38.68 -6.82 24.47
C LEU A 21 -38.40 -6.12 23.14
N THR A 22 -37.42 -6.58 22.40
CA THR A 22 -36.98 -5.94 21.14
C THR A 22 -36.72 -4.43 21.26
N THR A 23 -36.21 -4.01 22.41
CA THR A 23 -35.93 -2.62 22.73
C THR A 23 -34.44 -2.38 22.98
N ALA A 24 -33.96 -1.21 22.60
CA ALA A 24 -32.63 -0.73 22.92
C ALA A 24 -32.68 0.79 23.10
N SER A 25 -31.81 1.35 23.96
CA SER A 25 -31.76 2.81 24.15
C SER A 25 -31.08 3.54 22.98
N ALA A 26 -30.28 2.85 22.21
CA ALA A 26 -29.66 3.37 20.99
C ALA A 26 -29.37 2.22 20.01
N GLY A 27 -29.29 2.53 18.75
CA GLY A 27 -28.91 1.60 17.70
C GLY A 27 -28.17 2.33 16.57
N LEU A 28 -27.35 1.62 15.84
CA LEU A 28 -26.67 2.10 14.64
C LEU A 28 -27.28 1.42 13.41
N ALA A 29 -27.67 2.20 12.42
CA ALA A 29 -28.07 1.71 11.12
C ALA A 29 -27.03 2.15 10.08
N ILE A 30 -26.63 1.22 9.22
CA ILE A 30 -25.73 1.52 8.10
C ILE A 30 -26.58 1.59 6.84
N VAL A 31 -26.55 2.75 6.18
CA VAL A 31 -27.22 2.98 4.90
C VAL A 31 -26.11 3.07 3.83
N THR A 32 -26.21 2.26 2.80
CA THR A 32 -25.30 2.30 1.66
C THR A 32 -26.01 2.87 0.44
N ILE A 33 -25.34 3.74 -0.28
CA ILE A 33 -25.83 4.29 -1.55
C ILE A 33 -25.35 3.38 -2.68
N ASP A 34 -26.25 3.01 -3.59
CA ASP A 34 -25.88 2.26 -4.80
C ASP A 34 -25.19 3.17 -5.80
N SER A 35 -23.86 3.06 -5.85
CA SER A 35 -23.03 3.88 -6.72
C SER A 35 -23.22 3.59 -8.22
N SER A 36 -23.80 2.44 -8.59
CA SER A 36 -24.03 2.08 -9.98
C SER A 36 -25.01 3.02 -10.68
N LEU A 37 -26.02 3.48 -9.95
CA LEU A 37 -27.00 4.46 -10.43
C LEU A 37 -26.37 5.85 -10.59
N ILE A 38 -25.49 6.23 -9.66
CA ILE A 38 -24.81 7.52 -9.70
C ILE A 38 -23.86 7.59 -10.91
N VAL A 39 -23.13 6.50 -11.21
CA VAL A 39 -22.27 6.41 -12.39
C VAL A 39 -23.05 6.64 -13.69
N GLN A 40 -24.27 6.10 -13.76
CA GLN A 40 -25.10 6.23 -14.95
C GLN A 40 -25.62 7.66 -15.15
N ASP A 41 -26.02 8.34 -14.08
CA ASP A 41 -26.69 9.64 -14.13
C ASP A 41 -25.71 10.83 -14.21
N PHE A 42 -24.51 10.70 -13.68
CA PHE A 42 -23.55 11.81 -13.52
C PHE A 42 -22.29 11.72 -14.42
N GLY A 43 -22.38 11.03 -15.54
CA GLY A 43 -21.36 11.09 -16.58
C GLY A 43 -20.14 10.19 -16.36
N GLY A 44 -20.30 9.10 -15.63
CA GLY A 44 -19.28 8.07 -15.44
C GLY A 44 -18.68 8.05 -14.04
N SER A 45 -17.59 7.28 -13.88
CA SER A 45 -16.95 7.07 -12.57
C SER A 45 -16.43 8.35 -11.91
N ASP A 46 -15.96 9.30 -12.69
CA ASP A 46 -15.41 10.57 -12.18
C ASP A 46 -16.50 11.45 -11.58
N GLY A 47 -17.66 11.54 -12.27
CA GLY A 47 -18.83 12.25 -11.75
C GLY A 47 -19.39 11.59 -10.50
N ALA A 48 -19.48 10.26 -10.48
CA ALA A 48 -19.93 9.53 -9.32
C ALA A 48 -19.03 9.74 -8.10
N PHE A 49 -17.72 9.81 -8.31
CA PHE A 49 -16.74 10.04 -7.23
C PHE A 49 -16.96 11.39 -6.52
N ILE A 50 -17.32 12.43 -7.25
CA ILE A 50 -17.61 13.76 -6.68
C ILE A 50 -18.99 13.81 -6.05
N GLU A 51 -20.01 13.26 -6.71
CA GLU A 51 -21.40 13.39 -6.30
C GLU A 51 -21.80 12.44 -5.16
N GLN A 52 -21.22 11.25 -5.09
CA GLN A 52 -21.54 10.29 -4.02
C GLN A 52 -21.30 10.86 -2.61
N PRO A 53 -20.15 11.46 -2.28
CA PRO A 53 -19.94 12.07 -0.96
C PRO A 53 -20.89 13.21 -0.67
N ARG A 54 -21.24 14.03 -1.68
CA ARG A 54 -22.22 15.11 -1.54
C ARG A 54 -23.60 14.57 -1.19
N MET A 55 -24.01 13.48 -1.85
CA MET A 55 -25.27 12.81 -1.55
C MET A 55 -25.28 12.19 -0.14
N GLU A 56 -24.17 11.59 0.28
CA GLU A 56 -24.01 11.03 1.62
C GLU A 56 -24.14 12.10 2.70
N VAL A 57 -23.50 13.27 2.50
CA VAL A 57 -23.58 14.42 3.42
C VAL A 57 -25.00 14.95 3.46
N ALA A 58 -25.63 15.17 2.31
CA ALA A 58 -27.02 15.66 2.25
C ALA A 58 -28.01 14.70 2.91
N LEU A 59 -27.77 13.38 2.77
CA LEU A 59 -28.58 12.37 3.46
C LEU A 59 -28.34 12.42 4.97
N ALA A 60 -27.09 12.53 5.44
CA ALA A 60 -26.76 12.63 6.84
C ALA A 60 -27.38 13.88 7.49
N ASP A 61 -27.35 15.02 6.81
CA ASP A 61 -27.98 16.26 7.26
C ASP A 61 -29.51 16.11 7.34
N SER A 62 -30.11 15.50 6.32
CA SER A 62 -31.56 15.23 6.32
C SER A 62 -31.98 14.31 7.47
N LEU A 63 -31.13 13.30 7.78
CA LEU A 63 -31.37 12.39 8.93
C LEU A 63 -31.23 13.11 10.27
N ASN A 64 -30.32 14.10 10.39
CA ASN A 64 -30.14 14.87 11.61
C ASN A 64 -31.36 15.77 11.95
N GLU A 65 -32.18 16.10 10.97
CA GLU A 65 -33.45 16.87 11.16
C GLU A 65 -34.58 16.00 11.61
N ILE A 66 -34.45 14.66 11.53
CA ILE A 66 -35.54 13.73 11.88
C ILE A 66 -35.61 13.53 13.40
N SER A 67 -36.79 13.78 13.97
CA SER A 67 -37.14 13.42 15.34
C SER A 67 -38.51 12.77 15.35
N ILE A 68 -38.58 11.48 15.66
CA ILE A 68 -39.84 10.72 15.66
C ILE A 68 -40.06 10.10 17.04
N GLY A 69 -41.16 10.47 17.70
CA GLY A 69 -41.58 9.82 18.93
C GLY A 69 -40.57 9.89 20.09
N GLY A 70 -39.77 10.96 20.17
CA GLY A 70 -38.72 11.12 21.19
C GLY A 70 -37.40 10.44 20.84
N ILE A 71 -37.30 9.79 19.68
CA ILE A 71 -36.06 9.22 19.16
C ILE A 71 -35.34 10.31 18.36
N LYS A 72 -34.11 10.65 18.77
CA LYS A 72 -33.23 11.53 18.01
C LYS A 72 -32.42 10.67 17.01
N VAL A 73 -32.58 10.96 15.74
CA VAL A 73 -31.72 10.38 14.68
C VAL A 73 -30.50 11.27 14.54
N SER A 74 -29.30 10.67 14.47
CA SER A 74 -28.07 11.37 14.16
C SER A 74 -27.45 10.69 12.95
N GLY A 75 -27.52 11.35 11.81
CA GLY A 75 -26.87 10.95 10.57
C GLY A 75 -25.38 11.26 10.63
N PHE A 76 -24.58 10.35 10.14
CA PHE A 76 -23.15 10.50 10.01
C PHE A 76 -22.73 9.88 8.67
N SER A 77 -21.95 10.59 7.87
CA SER A 77 -21.37 10.02 6.66
C SER A 77 -19.86 9.90 6.80
N PHE A 78 -19.31 8.92 6.12
CA PHE A 78 -17.87 8.77 6.06
C PHE A 78 -17.21 9.93 5.28
N GLY A 79 -17.97 10.52 4.33
CA GLY A 79 -17.59 11.75 3.64
C GLY A 79 -17.41 12.95 4.58
N LEU A 80 -18.29 13.09 5.60
CA LEU A 80 -18.14 14.11 6.66
C LEU A 80 -16.88 13.91 7.51
N LEU A 81 -16.50 12.66 7.76
CA LEU A 81 -15.29 12.35 8.55
C LEU A 81 -14.01 12.73 7.80
N LEU A 82 -14.02 12.59 6.47
CA LEU A 82 -12.84 12.81 5.63
C LEU A 82 -12.71 14.23 5.08
N GLY A 83 -13.60 15.18 5.48
CA GLY A 83 -13.53 16.59 5.03
C GLY A 83 -14.43 16.89 3.84
N ASN A 84 -15.57 17.06 4.10
CA ASN A 84 -16.80 17.71 3.64
C ASN A 84 -17.09 17.99 2.16
N GLU A 85 -16.17 18.14 1.26
CA GLU A 85 -16.52 18.41 -0.16
C GLU A 85 -15.53 17.68 -1.05
N GLY A 86 -16.05 16.97 -2.06
CA GLY A 86 -15.25 16.10 -2.92
C GLY A 86 -14.01 16.77 -3.53
N ASP A 87 -14.05 18.08 -3.74
CA ASP A 87 -12.94 18.85 -4.26
C ASP A 87 -11.82 18.99 -3.22
N ASP A 88 -12.15 19.29 -1.95
CA ASP A 88 -11.19 19.42 -0.86
C ASP A 88 -10.53 18.07 -0.54
N PHE A 89 -11.30 16.98 -0.60
CA PHE A 89 -10.79 15.63 -0.38
C PHE A 89 -9.76 15.21 -1.45
N LEU A 90 -10.00 15.52 -2.72
CA LEU A 90 -9.06 15.24 -3.80
C LEU A 90 -7.77 16.05 -3.66
N GLU A 91 -7.88 17.33 -3.25
CA GLU A 91 -6.72 18.17 -2.98
C GLU A 91 -5.92 17.63 -1.79
N GLU A 92 -6.58 17.26 -0.70
CA GLU A 92 -5.95 16.71 0.50
C GLU A 92 -5.25 15.37 0.23
N ILE A 93 -5.91 14.46 -0.49
CA ILE A 93 -5.28 13.19 -0.95
C ILE A 93 -4.11 13.48 -1.88
N GLY A 94 -4.21 14.46 -2.78
CA GLY A 94 -3.13 14.88 -3.65
C GLY A 94 -1.91 15.38 -2.87
N ILE A 95 -2.13 16.17 -1.84
CA ILE A 95 -1.08 16.66 -0.93
C ILE A 95 -0.43 15.49 -0.17
N LEU A 96 -1.22 14.61 0.41
CA LEU A 96 -0.74 13.42 1.14
C LEU A 96 0.07 12.49 0.21
N PHE A 97 -0.42 12.26 -1.00
CA PHE A 97 0.29 11.49 -2.01
C PHE A 97 1.63 12.14 -2.37
N GLY A 98 1.65 13.45 -2.60
CA GLY A 98 2.87 14.20 -2.90
C GLY A 98 3.88 14.15 -1.75
N GLN A 99 3.43 14.29 -0.52
CA GLN A 99 4.28 14.19 0.68
C GLN A 99 4.85 12.77 0.83
N ALA A 100 4.01 11.74 0.73
CA ALA A 100 4.44 10.34 0.80
C ALA A 100 5.47 10.03 -0.29
N PHE A 101 5.22 10.46 -1.52
CA PHE A 101 6.12 10.29 -2.65
C PHE A 101 7.47 10.99 -2.41
N LEU A 102 7.46 12.22 -1.89
CA LEU A 102 8.68 12.97 -1.60
C LEU A 102 9.51 12.31 -0.48
N ILE A 103 8.86 11.89 0.60
CA ILE A 103 9.52 11.16 1.70
C ILE A 103 10.18 9.90 1.16
N ILE A 104 9.46 9.12 0.37
CA ILE A 104 9.95 7.88 -0.22
C ILE A 104 11.10 8.12 -1.18
N LEU A 105 11.03 9.19 -1.99
CA LEU A 105 12.12 9.59 -2.87
C LEU A 105 13.39 9.87 -2.07
N VAL A 106 13.29 10.61 -0.96
CA VAL A 106 14.43 10.91 -0.08
C VAL A 106 14.99 9.63 0.55
N VAL A 107 14.12 8.77 1.06
CA VAL A 107 14.53 7.48 1.67
C VAL A 107 15.22 6.57 0.64
N LEU A 108 14.64 6.42 -0.56
CA LEU A 108 15.25 5.64 -1.63
C LEU A 108 16.58 6.24 -2.09
N ALA A 109 16.66 7.57 -2.23
CA ALA A 109 17.90 8.24 -2.60
C ALA A 109 18.99 7.97 -1.55
N TYR A 110 18.65 7.99 -0.25
CA TYR A 110 19.57 7.66 0.83
C TYR A 110 20.01 6.19 0.80
N ILE A 111 19.07 5.24 0.63
CA ILE A 111 19.37 3.80 0.61
C ILE A 111 20.18 3.43 -0.63
N PHE A 112 19.84 3.99 -1.78
CA PHE A 112 20.54 3.71 -3.03
C PHE A 112 21.83 4.51 -3.22
N PHE A 113 22.15 5.44 -2.31
CA PHE A 113 23.36 6.23 -2.41
C PHE A 113 24.61 5.36 -2.22
N ILE A 114 25.43 5.27 -3.27
CA ILE A 114 26.71 4.56 -3.24
C ILE A 114 27.78 5.54 -2.77
N ARG A 115 28.42 5.24 -1.65
CA ARG A 115 29.50 6.10 -1.12
C ARG A 115 30.68 6.09 -2.08
N PRO A 116 31.21 7.28 -2.47
CA PRO A 116 32.39 7.37 -3.32
C PRO A 116 33.60 6.74 -2.64
N ARG A 117 34.32 5.86 -3.36
CA ARG A 117 35.61 5.28 -2.94
C ARG A 117 36.69 5.59 -3.97
N LYS A 118 37.97 5.26 -3.67
CA LYS A 118 39.09 5.45 -4.60
C LYS A 118 38.75 4.83 -5.96
N GLY A 119 38.75 5.67 -7.00
CA GLY A 119 38.42 5.28 -8.37
C GLY A 119 36.94 5.44 -8.78
N PHE A 120 36.02 5.78 -7.84
CA PHE A 120 34.60 6.01 -8.13
C PHE A 120 34.20 7.45 -7.74
N ASN A 121 34.12 8.34 -8.71
CA ASN A 121 33.80 9.75 -8.50
C ASN A 121 32.36 9.94 -8.09
N ILE A 122 32.06 11.04 -7.33
CA ILE A 122 30.72 11.44 -6.88
C ILE A 122 29.71 11.47 -8.05
N LEU A 123 30.12 11.94 -9.23
CA LEU A 123 29.29 11.99 -10.44
C LEU A 123 28.86 10.59 -10.93
N LYS A 124 29.76 9.60 -10.87
CA LYS A 124 29.44 8.21 -11.25
C LYS A 124 28.53 7.56 -10.22
N SER A 125 28.77 7.83 -8.93
CA SER A 125 27.91 7.39 -7.82
C SER A 125 26.51 7.97 -7.94
N GLY A 126 26.40 9.28 -8.13
CA GLY A 126 25.12 9.97 -8.27
C GLY A 126 24.32 9.47 -9.48
N ARG A 127 24.98 9.29 -10.64
CA ARG A 127 24.32 8.75 -11.84
C ARG A 127 23.76 7.34 -11.62
N ARG A 128 24.46 6.49 -10.89
CA ARG A 128 24.02 5.13 -10.57
C ARG A 128 22.85 5.16 -9.62
N THR A 129 22.96 5.92 -8.54
CA THR A 129 21.88 6.13 -7.58
C THR A 129 20.62 6.65 -8.26
N PHE A 130 20.77 7.67 -9.12
CA PHE A 130 19.65 8.22 -9.88
C PHE A 130 19.00 7.19 -10.80
N SER A 131 19.82 6.36 -11.48
CA SER A 131 19.32 5.30 -12.36
C SER A 131 18.51 4.25 -11.58
N ASP A 132 18.99 3.82 -10.40
CA ASP A 132 18.28 2.83 -9.59
C ASP A 132 16.99 3.42 -8.99
N LEU A 133 17.07 4.67 -8.56
CA LEU A 133 15.91 5.41 -8.04
C LEU A 133 14.85 5.60 -9.13
N PHE A 134 15.22 6.08 -10.30
CA PHE A 134 14.29 6.29 -11.40
C PHE A 134 13.64 4.99 -11.86
N LEU A 135 14.42 3.89 -11.92
CA LEU A 135 13.90 2.59 -12.32
C LEU A 135 12.91 2.03 -11.29
N SER A 136 13.21 2.17 -10.01
CA SER A 136 12.34 1.72 -8.92
C SER A 136 11.05 2.52 -8.85
N LEU A 137 11.14 3.85 -8.87
CA LEU A 137 9.98 4.74 -8.88
C LEU A 137 9.13 4.55 -10.13
N GLY A 138 9.78 4.40 -11.31
CA GLY A 138 9.10 4.13 -12.56
C GLY A 138 8.29 2.84 -12.53
N ALA A 139 8.82 1.77 -11.95
CA ALA A 139 8.09 0.51 -11.78
C ALA A 139 6.88 0.67 -10.84
N ILE A 140 7.04 1.44 -9.76
CA ILE A 140 5.95 1.70 -8.80
C ILE A 140 4.84 2.55 -9.46
N LEU A 141 5.19 3.64 -10.13
CA LEU A 141 4.22 4.48 -10.84
C LEU A 141 3.48 3.70 -11.93
N LEU A 142 4.21 2.84 -12.66
CA LEU A 142 3.60 1.97 -13.66
C LEU A 142 2.64 0.96 -13.02
N SER A 143 2.97 0.41 -11.84
CA SER A 143 2.09 -0.50 -11.11
C SER A 143 0.81 0.19 -10.62
N ILE A 144 0.91 1.45 -10.21
CA ILE A 144 -0.27 2.27 -9.86
C ILE A 144 -1.14 2.47 -11.10
N GLY A 145 -0.54 2.82 -12.23
CA GLY A 145 -1.28 2.97 -13.50
C GLY A 145 -1.99 1.68 -13.91
N TRP A 146 -1.33 0.52 -13.75
CA TRP A 146 -1.95 -0.78 -14.05
C TRP A 146 -3.04 -1.14 -13.04
N MET A 147 -2.86 -0.80 -11.77
CA MET A 147 -3.90 -0.97 -10.73
C MET A 147 -5.14 -0.15 -11.07
N GLN A 148 -4.98 1.12 -11.43
CA GLN A 148 -6.10 1.98 -11.80
C GLN A 148 -6.80 1.48 -13.09
N GLY A 149 -6.01 1.08 -14.10
CA GLY A 149 -6.56 0.47 -15.31
C GLY A 149 -7.33 -0.84 -15.03
N ALA A 150 -6.80 -1.69 -14.16
CA ALA A 150 -7.52 -2.89 -13.72
C ALA A 150 -8.77 -2.54 -12.91
N GLY A 151 -8.71 -1.51 -12.05
CA GLY A 151 -9.86 -0.98 -11.33
C GLY A 151 -10.99 -0.56 -12.27
N THR A 152 -10.66 0.11 -13.37
CA THR A 152 -11.64 0.47 -14.39
C THR A 152 -12.27 -0.77 -15.05
N ILE A 153 -11.47 -1.80 -15.36
CA ILE A 153 -11.97 -3.04 -15.96
C ILE A 153 -12.84 -3.84 -14.96
N LEU A 154 -12.47 -3.86 -13.71
CA LEU A 154 -13.22 -4.55 -12.64
C LEU A 154 -14.47 -3.77 -12.21
N GLY A 155 -14.54 -2.47 -12.53
CA GLY A 155 -15.59 -1.55 -12.12
C GLY A 155 -16.86 -1.61 -12.95
N PRO A 156 -17.79 -0.67 -12.66
CA PRO A 156 -19.06 -0.54 -13.37
C PRO A 156 -18.87 -0.31 -14.87
N GLY A 157 -19.67 -0.98 -15.66
CA GLY A 157 -19.64 -0.86 -17.13
C GLY A 157 -18.76 -1.89 -17.85
N TYR A 158 -17.94 -2.67 -17.11
CA TYR A 158 -17.19 -3.81 -17.66
C TYR A 158 -17.53 -5.09 -16.92
N LEU A 159 -16.78 -5.44 -15.86
CA LEU A 159 -16.95 -6.71 -15.13
C LEU A 159 -17.87 -6.58 -13.93
N ASP A 160 -18.13 -5.39 -13.44
CA ASP A 160 -19.03 -5.09 -12.29
C ASP A 160 -18.72 -5.91 -11.03
N ILE A 161 -17.41 -6.12 -10.77
CA ILE A 161 -16.90 -6.85 -9.60
C ILE A 161 -16.73 -5.91 -8.41
N ILE A 162 -16.30 -4.67 -8.67
CA ILE A 162 -16.15 -3.58 -7.70
C ILE A 162 -17.06 -2.42 -8.10
N GLY A 163 -17.45 -1.62 -7.10
CA GLY A 163 -18.24 -0.42 -7.33
C GLY A 163 -17.46 0.72 -7.98
N ALA A 164 -18.11 1.89 -8.09
CA ALA A 164 -17.44 3.11 -8.52
C ALA A 164 -16.30 3.49 -7.56
N PRO A 165 -15.28 4.23 -8.04
CA PRO A 165 -14.24 4.74 -7.16
C PRO A 165 -14.84 5.47 -5.95
N ASN A 166 -14.39 5.10 -4.77
CA ASN A 166 -14.83 5.67 -3.51
C ASN A 166 -13.64 6.23 -2.74
N GLN A 167 -13.91 6.98 -1.67
CA GLN A 167 -12.87 7.65 -0.88
C GLN A 167 -11.85 6.65 -0.30
N VAL A 168 -12.29 5.46 0.13
CA VAL A 168 -11.41 4.43 0.68
C VAL A 168 -10.50 3.86 -0.39
N SER A 169 -11.01 3.63 -1.61
CA SER A 169 -10.23 3.10 -2.72
C SER A 169 -9.16 4.08 -3.23
N GLN A 170 -9.36 5.39 -3.03
CA GLN A 170 -8.37 6.42 -3.43
C GLN A 170 -7.10 6.41 -2.55
N ILE A 171 -7.12 5.76 -1.40
CA ILE A 171 -5.94 5.58 -0.55
C ILE A 171 -5.02 4.45 -1.09
N ALA A 172 -5.54 3.57 -1.94
CA ALA A 172 -4.82 2.42 -2.46
C ALA A 172 -3.45 2.76 -3.11
N PRO A 173 -3.29 3.82 -3.93
CA PRO A 173 -1.99 4.21 -4.48
C PRO A 173 -0.94 4.51 -3.42
N ILE A 174 -1.31 5.14 -2.30
CA ILE A 174 -0.37 5.48 -1.20
C ILE A 174 0.18 4.21 -0.57
N ILE A 175 -0.68 3.23 -0.31
CA ILE A 175 -0.27 1.92 0.23
C ILE A 175 0.66 1.21 -0.76
N LEU A 176 0.32 1.27 -2.06
CA LEU A 176 1.11 0.62 -3.09
C LEU A 176 2.51 1.22 -3.25
N ILE A 177 2.67 2.54 -3.07
CA ILE A 177 3.98 3.18 -3.04
C ILE A 177 4.84 2.56 -1.93
N GLY A 178 4.30 2.46 -0.70
CA GLY A 178 5.04 1.89 0.43
C GLY A 178 5.50 0.45 0.20
N LEU A 179 4.60 -0.41 -0.23
CA LEU A 179 4.90 -1.83 -0.49
C LEU A 179 5.80 -2.02 -1.71
N GLY A 180 5.58 -1.26 -2.80
CA GLY A 180 6.39 -1.35 -4.01
C GLY A 180 7.84 -0.93 -3.79
N VAL A 181 8.06 0.07 -2.92
CA VAL A 181 9.39 0.52 -2.50
C VAL A 181 10.17 -0.61 -1.81
N ASP A 182 9.54 -1.36 -0.93
CA ASP A 182 10.16 -2.46 -0.20
C ASP A 182 10.70 -3.53 -1.18
N TYR A 183 9.90 -3.93 -2.17
CA TYR A 183 10.34 -4.87 -3.20
C TYR A 183 11.56 -4.35 -3.98
N ALA A 184 11.55 -3.07 -4.35
CA ALA A 184 12.64 -2.46 -5.11
C ALA A 184 13.93 -2.37 -4.27
N ILE A 185 13.84 -2.05 -2.98
CA ILE A 185 14.97 -2.01 -2.06
C ILE A 185 15.59 -3.40 -1.90
N HIS A 186 14.78 -4.42 -1.64
CA HIS A 186 15.27 -5.79 -1.46
C HIS A 186 15.96 -6.32 -2.72
N PHE A 187 15.34 -6.15 -3.88
CA PHE A 187 15.94 -6.56 -5.14
C PHE A 187 17.26 -5.82 -5.41
N THR A 188 17.24 -4.48 -5.35
CA THR A 188 18.42 -3.67 -5.71
C THR A 188 19.59 -3.88 -4.76
N SER A 189 19.30 -4.00 -3.46
CA SER A 189 20.33 -4.24 -2.43
C SER A 189 21.01 -5.60 -2.64
N ARG A 190 20.23 -6.66 -2.84
CA ARG A 190 20.78 -8.00 -3.07
C ARG A 190 21.52 -8.09 -4.40
N TYR A 191 20.98 -7.49 -5.44
CA TYR A 191 21.65 -7.45 -6.75
C TYR A 191 23.03 -6.76 -6.68
N ARG A 192 23.14 -5.66 -5.94
CA ARG A 192 24.42 -4.97 -5.72
C ARG A 192 25.40 -5.83 -4.91
N GLU A 193 24.92 -6.53 -3.90
CA GLU A 193 25.73 -7.46 -3.10
C GLU A 193 26.32 -8.57 -3.97
N GLU A 194 25.51 -9.17 -4.85
CA GLU A 194 25.97 -10.22 -5.77
C GLU A 194 27.03 -9.72 -6.77
N ILE A 195 26.87 -8.50 -7.32
CA ILE A 195 27.89 -7.87 -8.16
C ILE A 195 29.17 -7.61 -7.36
N GLY A 196 29.04 -7.09 -6.14
CA GLY A 196 30.16 -6.82 -5.24
C GLY A 196 30.94 -8.08 -4.85
N SER A 197 30.30 -9.24 -4.88
CA SER A 197 30.93 -10.55 -4.65
C SER A 197 31.68 -11.09 -5.88
N GLY A 198 31.73 -10.34 -7.00
CA GLY A 198 32.45 -10.71 -8.20
C GLY A 198 31.67 -11.55 -9.19
N ASN A 199 30.37 -11.75 -8.97
CA ASN A 199 29.52 -12.47 -9.92
C ASN A 199 29.31 -11.69 -11.21
N THR A 200 29.10 -12.41 -12.32
CA THR A 200 28.72 -11.78 -13.59
C THR A 200 27.33 -11.11 -13.45
N ILE A 201 27.05 -10.12 -14.29
CA ILE A 201 25.75 -9.40 -14.26
C ILE A 201 24.57 -10.36 -14.38
N ALA A 202 24.64 -11.32 -15.31
CA ALA A 202 23.59 -12.33 -15.47
C ALA A 202 23.49 -13.27 -14.26
N GLY A 203 24.64 -13.68 -13.71
CA GLY A 203 24.71 -14.49 -12.49
C GLY A 203 24.12 -13.77 -11.29
N SER A 204 24.46 -12.50 -11.10
CA SER A 204 23.94 -11.65 -10.03
C SER A 204 22.42 -11.49 -10.11
N THR A 205 21.88 -11.26 -11.30
CA THR A 205 20.41 -11.18 -11.51
C THR A 205 19.74 -12.51 -11.15
N THR A 206 20.27 -13.63 -11.65
CA THR A 206 19.70 -14.96 -11.39
C THR A 206 19.77 -15.34 -9.91
N SER A 207 20.91 -15.09 -9.25
CA SER A 207 21.09 -15.36 -7.82
C SER A 207 20.14 -14.51 -6.98
N THR A 208 20.01 -13.22 -7.31
CA THR A 208 19.06 -12.31 -6.64
C THR A 208 17.62 -12.78 -6.77
N LEU A 209 17.18 -13.11 -7.99
CA LEU A 209 15.80 -13.59 -8.21
C LEU A 209 15.52 -14.91 -7.48
N LYS A 210 16.51 -15.81 -7.39
CA LYS A 210 16.35 -17.07 -6.65
C LYS A 210 16.29 -16.87 -5.14
N SER A 211 17.08 -15.96 -4.59
CA SER A 211 17.17 -15.76 -3.13
C SER A 211 16.04 -14.84 -2.61
N VAL A 212 15.93 -13.64 -3.17
CA VAL A 212 14.96 -12.63 -2.73
C VAL A 212 13.59 -12.89 -3.33
N GLY A 213 13.53 -13.38 -4.58
CA GLY A 213 12.27 -13.60 -5.28
C GLY A 213 11.35 -14.57 -4.56
N VAL A 214 11.86 -15.68 -4.03
CA VAL A 214 11.05 -16.65 -3.26
C VAL A 214 10.48 -16.03 -1.99
N ALA A 215 11.30 -15.31 -1.22
CA ALA A 215 10.87 -14.66 0.01
C ALA A 215 9.80 -13.58 -0.28
N LEU A 216 10.04 -12.74 -1.29
CA LEU A 216 9.09 -11.71 -1.70
C LEU A 216 7.80 -12.31 -2.26
N THR A 217 7.85 -13.43 -2.99
CA THR A 217 6.65 -14.12 -3.48
C THR A 217 5.76 -14.54 -2.32
N LEU A 218 6.33 -15.18 -1.28
CA LEU A 218 5.57 -15.62 -0.13
C LEU A 218 4.99 -14.43 0.64
N ALA A 219 5.77 -13.37 0.86
CA ALA A 219 5.31 -12.15 1.52
C ALA A 219 4.17 -11.48 0.71
N THR A 220 4.33 -11.38 -0.61
CA THR A 220 3.31 -10.82 -1.50
C THR A 220 2.02 -11.62 -1.47
N LEU A 221 2.09 -12.95 -1.56
CA LEU A 221 0.90 -13.80 -1.48
C LEU A 221 0.18 -13.65 -0.14
N ALA A 222 0.93 -13.62 0.97
CA ALA A 222 0.35 -13.40 2.28
C ALA A 222 -0.36 -12.03 2.38
N THR A 223 0.26 -10.99 1.83
CA THR A 223 -0.33 -9.63 1.82
C THR A 223 -1.57 -9.56 0.94
N ILE A 224 -1.52 -10.15 -0.27
CA ILE A 224 -2.70 -10.24 -1.17
C ILE A 224 -3.85 -10.96 -0.47
N VAL A 225 -3.60 -12.12 0.14
CA VAL A 225 -4.62 -12.86 0.88
C VAL A 225 -5.16 -12.00 2.03
N GLY A 226 -4.29 -11.29 2.76
CA GLY A 226 -4.71 -10.39 3.83
C GLY A 226 -5.68 -9.30 3.36
N PHE A 227 -5.41 -8.64 2.23
CA PHE A 227 -6.32 -7.63 1.68
C PHE A 227 -7.60 -8.26 1.08
N LEU A 228 -7.49 -9.44 0.47
CA LEU A 228 -8.66 -10.15 -0.07
C LEU A 228 -9.63 -10.62 1.01
N THR A 229 -9.22 -10.73 2.28
CA THR A 229 -10.18 -11.02 3.37
C THR A 229 -11.27 -9.97 3.48
N ASN A 230 -11.04 -8.74 3.00
CA ASN A 230 -12.06 -7.70 2.94
C ASN A 230 -13.24 -8.02 2.00
N ILE A 231 -13.14 -9.03 1.13
CA ILE A 231 -14.25 -9.47 0.27
C ILE A 231 -15.48 -9.88 1.07
N VAL A 232 -15.28 -10.41 2.27
CA VAL A 232 -16.38 -10.81 3.16
C VAL A 232 -16.90 -9.66 4.04
N SER A 233 -16.36 -8.45 3.87
CA SER A 233 -16.82 -7.27 4.61
C SER A 233 -18.26 -6.93 4.24
N PRO A 234 -19.08 -6.54 5.22
CA PRO A 234 -20.42 -6.01 4.96
C PRO A 234 -20.40 -4.60 4.34
N LEU A 235 -19.25 -3.92 4.34
CA LEU A 235 -19.07 -2.60 3.77
C LEU A 235 -18.51 -2.73 2.34
N PRO A 236 -19.27 -2.34 1.30
CA PRO A 236 -18.85 -2.46 -0.10
C PRO A 236 -17.52 -1.75 -0.38
N GLU A 237 -17.30 -0.59 0.23
CA GLU A 237 -16.08 0.21 0.05
C GLU A 237 -14.82 -0.54 0.50
N LEU A 238 -14.90 -1.32 1.58
CA LEU A 238 -13.77 -2.14 2.05
C LEU A 238 -13.54 -3.35 1.15
N LYS A 239 -14.61 -3.94 0.61
CA LYS A 239 -14.50 -5.01 -0.39
C LYS A 239 -13.75 -4.51 -1.62
N ASP A 240 -14.18 -3.39 -2.18
CA ASP A 240 -13.60 -2.77 -3.37
C ASP A 240 -12.13 -2.41 -3.16
N PHE A 241 -11.84 -1.77 -2.03
CA PHE A 241 -10.49 -1.45 -1.60
C PHE A 241 -9.60 -2.69 -1.49
N GLY A 242 -10.09 -3.77 -0.86
CA GLY A 242 -9.34 -5.01 -0.72
C GLY A 242 -8.97 -5.64 -2.06
N ILE A 243 -9.89 -5.65 -3.03
CA ILE A 243 -9.67 -6.16 -4.38
C ILE A 243 -8.68 -5.27 -5.13
N LEU A 244 -8.88 -3.95 -5.10
CA LEU A 244 -8.05 -2.98 -5.81
C LEU A 244 -6.60 -3.01 -5.30
N VAL A 245 -6.40 -2.95 -3.98
CA VAL A 245 -5.05 -3.01 -3.37
C VAL A 245 -4.37 -4.34 -3.65
N SER A 246 -5.08 -5.46 -3.56
CA SER A 246 -4.53 -6.80 -3.89
C SER A 246 -4.04 -6.86 -5.33
N THR A 247 -4.81 -6.31 -6.25
CA THR A 247 -4.46 -6.21 -7.68
C THR A 247 -3.22 -5.33 -7.87
N GLY A 248 -3.16 -4.20 -7.18
CA GLY A 248 -2.01 -3.30 -7.20
C GLY A 248 -0.73 -3.95 -6.66
N ILE A 249 -0.82 -4.65 -5.54
CA ILE A 249 0.30 -5.39 -4.94
C ILE A 249 0.83 -6.45 -5.90
N PHE A 250 -0.07 -7.19 -6.57
CA PHE A 250 0.32 -8.14 -7.61
C PHE A 250 1.11 -7.46 -8.73
N PHE A 251 0.63 -6.35 -9.27
CA PHE A 251 1.34 -5.62 -10.33
C PHE A 251 2.66 -5.02 -9.86
N ALA A 252 2.73 -4.49 -8.64
CA ALA A 252 3.98 -3.97 -8.09
C ALA A 252 5.04 -5.08 -7.97
N PHE A 253 4.68 -6.22 -7.42
CA PHE A 253 5.55 -7.39 -7.34
C PHE A 253 5.98 -7.87 -8.73
N PHE A 254 5.02 -8.03 -9.64
CA PHE A 254 5.29 -8.50 -11.00
C PHE A 254 6.27 -7.59 -11.73
N LEU A 255 6.05 -6.27 -11.69
CA LEU A 255 6.92 -5.30 -12.36
C LEU A 255 8.31 -5.22 -11.71
N VAL A 256 8.39 -5.24 -10.38
CA VAL A 256 9.69 -5.22 -9.70
C VAL A 256 10.47 -6.51 -9.94
N MET A 257 9.81 -7.67 -10.07
CA MET A 257 10.48 -8.95 -10.32
C MET A 257 10.78 -9.23 -11.80
N THR A 258 10.19 -8.49 -12.74
CA THR A 258 10.41 -8.69 -14.18
C THR A 258 11.03 -7.48 -14.85
N PHE A 259 10.39 -6.33 -14.76
CA PHE A 259 10.80 -5.12 -15.45
C PHE A 259 12.10 -4.51 -14.88
N VAL A 260 12.21 -4.40 -13.55
CA VAL A 260 13.41 -3.85 -12.90
C VAL A 260 14.65 -4.70 -13.19
N PRO A 261 14.66 -6.03 -13.00
CA PRO A 261 15.79 -6.88 -13.35
C PRO A 261 16.16 -6.81 -14.83
N ALA A 262 15.18 -6.82 -15.72
CA ALA A 262 15.41 -6.80 -17.16
C ALA A 262 16.14 -5.51 -17.59
N ILE A 263 15.61 -4.36 -17.21
CA ILE A 263 16.24 -3.07 -17.57
C ILE A 263 17.56 -2.90 -16.87
N ARG A 264 17.66 -3.30 -15.59
CA ARG A 264 18.92 -3.21 -14.84
C ARG A 264 20.03 -4.03 -15.49
N THR A 265 19.74 -5.27 -15.84
CA THR A 265 20.69 -6.15 -16.53
C THR A 265 21.14 -5.58 -17.88
N LEU A 266 20.21 -4.99 -18.65
CA LEU A 266 20.55 -4.34 -19.93
C LEU A 266 21.46 -3.12 -19.73
N LEU A 267 21.17 -2.26 -18.77
CA LEU A 267 21.97 -1.08 -18.47
C LEU A 267 23.38 -1.46 -18.00
N ASP A 268 23.48 -2.49 -17.16
CA ASP A 268 24.76 -2.94 -16.61
C ASP A 268 25.61 -3.68 -17.64
N LYS A 269 25.04 -4.53 -18.48
CA LYS A 269 25.75 -5.12 -19.63
C LYS A 269 26.28 -4.07 -20.58
N ARG A 270 25.52 -3.00 -20.85
CA ARG A 270 26.00 -1.87 -21.65
C ARG A 270 27.14 -1.11 -20.99
N ALA A 271 27.14 -1.01 -19.67
CA ALA A 271 28.22 -0.38 -18.90
C ALA A 271 29.46 -1.28 -18.81
N GLU A 272 29.30 -2.60 -18.69
CA GLU A 272 30.36 -3.61 -18.70
C GLU A 272 31.11 -3.58 -20.03
N ASN A 273 30.42 -3.62 -21.16
CA ASN A 273 31.00 -3.54 -22.49
C ASN A 273 31.81 -2.25 -22.74
N LYS A 274 31.58 -1.21 -21.93
CA LYS A 274 32.34 0.05 -21.98
C LYS A 274 33.41 0.16 -20.90
N ASN A 275 33.74 -0.92 -20.19
CA ASN A 275 34.64 -0.94 -19.03
C ASN A 275 34.35 0.13 -17.96
N LYS A 276 33.07 0.41 -17.74
CA LYS A 276 32.60 1.44 -16.79
C LYS A 276 32.08 0.89 -15.48
N ILE A 277 32.05 -0.44 -15.30
CA ILE A 277 31.65 -1.08 -14.04
C ILE A 277 32.90 -1.23 -13.17
N ASN A 278 32.81 -0.71 -11.95
CA ASN A 278 33.76 -0.95 -10.89
C ASN A 278 33.13 -1.82 -9.82
N ASN A 279 33.45 -3.09 -9.77
CA ASN A 279 32.91 -4.06 -8.83
C ASN A 279 33.24 -3.69 -7.37
N ASP A 280 34.41 -3.04 -7.15
CA ASP A 280 34.83 -2.62 -5.81
C ASP A 280 33.89 -1.57 -5.18
N ALA A 281 33.16 -0.79 -6.00
CA ALA A 281 32.20 0.17 -5.51
C ALA A 281 30.98 -0.51 -4.83
N PHE A 282 30.71 -1.77 -5.18
CA PHE A 282 29.59 -2.56 -4.63
C PHE A 282 30.02 -3.49 -3.48
N SER A 283 31.33 -3.80 -3.35
CA SER A 283 31.86 -4.67 -2.30
C SER A 283 31.74 -4.09 -0.88
N SER A 284 31.28 -2.84 -0.76
CA SER A 284 31.25 -2.09 0.51
C SER A 284 29.95 -2.19 1.31
N SER A 285 29.02 -3.05 0.90
CA SER A 285 27.75 -3.24 1.62
C SER A 285 27.92 -3.72 3.08
N GLY A 286 29.10 -4.26 3.41
CA GLY A 286 29.39 -4.75 4.78
C GLY A 286 29.60 -3.68 5.85
N GLU A 287 29.85 -2.41 5.48
CA GLU A 287 30.11 -1.32 6.43
C GLU A 287 28.97 -0.29 6.55
N SER A 288 27.78 -0.60 6.06
CA SER A 288 26.63 0.28 6.24
C SER A 288 26.32 0.47 7.73
N VAL A 289 25.93 1.69 8.13
CA VAL A 289 25.44 1.97 9.47
C VAL A 289 24.31 1.01 9.85
N LEU A 290 23.47 0.63 8.89
CA LEU A 290 22.41 -0.37 9.07
C LEU A 290 22.98 -1.75 9.42
N ASN A 291 24.07 -2.20 8.81
CA ASN A 291 24.70 -3.47 9.14
C ASN A 291 25.35 -3.43 10.54
N LYS A 292 25.90 -2.27 10.94
CA LYS A 292 26.42 -2.08 12.31
C LYS A 292 25.28 -2.10 13.34
N VAL A 293 24.17 -1.44 13.03
CA VAL A 293 22.94 -1.45 13.88
C VAL A 293 22.35 -2.87 13.93
N ALA A 294 22.21 -3.55 12.78
CA ALA A 294 21.72 -4.93 12.73
C ALA A 294 22.65 -5.91 13.46
N ALA A 295 23.96 -5.75 13.32
CA ALA A 295 24.93 -6.55 14.07
C ALA A 295 24.86 -6.26 15.60
N SER A 296 24.68 -4.99 16.00
CA SER A 296 24.50 -4.62 17.39
C SER A 296 23.19 -5.12 17.97
N SER A 297 22.11 -5.11 17.19
CA SER A 297 20.80 -5.66 17.61
C SER A 297 20.85 -7.17 17.86
N GLY A 298 21.71 -7.91 17.13
CA GLY A 298 21.95 -9.34 17.36
C GLY A 298 22.76 -9.64 18.65
N ILE A 299 23.48 -8.65 19.19
CA ILE A 299 24.25 -8.79 20.44
C ILE A 299 23.33 -8.61 21.67
N ILE A 300 22.33 -7.73 21.56
CA ILE A 300 21.38 -7.44 22.65
C ILE A 300 20.65 -8.71 23.13
N PRO A 301 20.04 -9.54 22.25
CA PRO A 301 19.36 -10.77 22.69
C PRO A 301 20.32 -11.81 23.31
N LYS A 302 21.59 -11.85 22.89
CA LYS A 302 22.56 -12.78 23.44
C LYS A 302 23.00 -12.43 24.87
N LYS A 303 23.13 -11.12 25.17
CA LYS A 303 23.57 -10.63 26.49
C LYS A 303 22.42 -10.36 27.47
N LEU A 304 21.24 -10.05 26.94
CA LEU A 304 20.07 -9.58 27.70
C LEU A 304 18.81 -10.42 27.38
N LYS A 305 18.97 -11.74 27.17
CA LYS A 305 17.83 -12.64 26.86
C LYS A 305 16.67 -12.46 27.84
N LEU A 306 16.98 -12.33 29.11
CA LEU A 306 16.00 -12.23 30.20
C LEU A 306 15.27 -10.88 30.14
N VAL A 307 15.99 -9.77 29.86
CA VAL A 307 15.39 -8.43 29.74
C VAL A 307 14.54 -8.31 28.50
N ALA A 308 14.97 -8.88 27.36
CA ALA A 308 14.17 -8.92 26.14
C ALA A 308 12.89 -9.75 26.32
N LEU A 309 12.96 -10.85 27.05
CA LEU A 309 11.82 -11.71 27.37
C LEU A 309 10.83 -11.00 28.30
N ILE A 310 11.32 -10.30 29.33
CA ILE A 310 10.50 -9.52 30.27
C ILE A 310 9.80 -8.37 29.53
N LEU A 311 10.51 -7.64 28.63
CA LEU A 311 9.93 -6.59 27.81
C LEU A 311 8.84 -7.11 26.86
N LEU A 312 9.08 -8.26 26.22
CA LEU A 312 8.08 -8.91 25.36
C LEU A 312 6.82 -9.30 26.14
N PHE A 313 6.96 -9.89 27.32
CA PHE A 313 5.83 -10.27 28.18
C PHE A 313 5.13 -9.05 28.80
N SER A 314 5.86 -7.96 29.08
CA SER A 314 5.26 -6.72 29.62
C SER A 314 4.39 -5.99 28.58
N ILE A 315 4.73 -6.12 27.28
CA ILE A 315 3.98 -5.49 26.17
C ILE A 315 2.79 -6.37 25.76
N SER A 316 2.88 -7.70 25.91
CA SER A 316 1.80 -8.64 25.56
C SER A 316 0.75 -8.85 26.65
N GLY A 317 0.95 -8.26 27.83
CA GLY A 317 0.07 -8.39 28.99
C GLY A 317 -0.92 -7.25 29.19
N TYR A 318 -1.17 -6.43 28.14
CA TYR A 318 -2.23 -5.40 28.10
C TYR A 318 -3.21 -5.68 26.98
#